data_37d2c354abf2528916056e034120cff0
#
_entry.id   37d2c354abf2528916056e034120cff0
#
_cell.length_a   1.000
_cell.length_b   1.000
_cell.length_c   1.000
_cell.angle_alpha   90.00
_cell.angle_beta   90.00
_cell.angle_gamma   90.00
#
_symmetry.space_group_name_H-M   'P 1'
#
loop_
_entity.id
_entity.type
_entity.pdbx_description
1 polymer ?
#
loop_
_entity_poly.entity_id
_entity_poly.type
_entity_poly.pdbx_seq_one_letter_code
_entity_poly.pdbx_strand_id
1 'polypeptide(L)'
;ERMNPYTSMWTGVTEGDGPKEFHLVLMDNGRTKTLADPVGRQALACIRCGSCMNICPVYQHTGGHAYGSVYPGPIGSIITPQLTQGLADDDPVHTLPFASSLCGACGEVCPVKIDIPTILVHLRARSVDVKRRMVPDVWDVAMNVSAPVMSKSSLWAAASQTVKASALLGGKEGKIGALPFPASLWTGARDLPVAPSETFRQWWKRTHPEGETPLSQVAGAQSGRGHADGFPADPPPPSGKPVSGSASADGEPTPA
;
A
#
# COMPACT_ATOMS: atom_id res chain seq x y z
N GLU A 1 -31.15 -9.07 -2.67
CA GLU A 1 -31.45 -7.64 -2.87
C GLU A 1 -32.81 -7.49 -3.52
N ARG A 2 -33.59 -6.51 -3.06
CA ARG A 2 -34.87 -6.21 -3.69
C ARG A 2 -34.62 -5.35 -4.93
N MET A 3 -35.27 -5.66 -6.03
CA MET A 3 -35.24 -4.83 -7.23
C MET A 3 -35.74 -3.42 -6.89
N ASN A 4 -34.98 -2.42 -7.36
CA ASN A 4 -35.38 -1.04 -7.24
C ASN A 4 -36.64 -0.82 -8.11
N PRO A 5 -37.68 -0.10 -7.64
CA PRO A 5 -38.87 0.19 -8.44
C PRO A 5 -38.59 0.95 -9.75
N TYR A 6 -37.39 1.58 -9.86
CA TYR A 6 -36.94 2.24 -11.09
C TYR A 6 -36.12 1.34 -12.01
N THR A 7 -35.95 0.06 -11.68
CA THR A 7 -35.24 -0.89 -12.53
C THR A 7 -36.15 -1.38 -13.63
N SER A 8 -35.74 -1.19 -14.88
CA SER A 8 -36.38 -1.75 -16.05
C SER A 8 -35.47 -2.78 -16.71
N MET A 9 -36.01 -3.92 -17.10
CA MET A 9 -35.28 -4.97 -17.81
C MET A 9 -35.84 -5.11 -19.23
N TRP A 10 -34.96 -4.93 -20.20
CA TRP A 10 -35.30 -5.04 -21.62
C TRP A 10 -34.42 -6.07 -22.30
N THR A 11 -35.00 -6.87 -23.16
CA THR A 11 -34.30 -7.91 -23.92
C THR A 11 -34.00 -7.46 -25.35
N GLY A 12 -34.55 -6.31 -25.78
CA GLY A 12 -34.37 -5.75 -27.10
C GLY A 12 -35.44 -4.71 -27.42
N VAL A 13 -35.55 -4.37 -28.69
CA VAL A 13 -36.62 -3.49 -29.22
C VAL A 13 -37.84 -4.33 -29.53
N THR A 14 -39.00 -3.92 -29.00
CA THR A 14 -40.30 -4.56 -29.25
C THR A 14 -41.15 -3.63 -30.14
N GLU A 15 -41.69 -4.16 -31.22
CA GLU A 15 -42.52 -3.37 -32.15
C GLU A 15 -43.77 -2.88 -31.42
N GLY A 16 -43.99 -1.56 -31.48
CA GLY A 16 -45.16 -0.92 -30.85
C GLY A 16 -45.00 -0.62 -29.35
N ASP A 17 -43.89 -1.02 -28.69
CA ASP A 17 -43.63 -0.75 -27.30
C ASP A 17 -42.15 -0.34 -27.07
N GLY A 18 -41.93 0.71 -26.30
CA GLY A 18 -40.61 1.19 -25.97
C GLY A 18 -39.88 1.98 -27.05
N PRO A 19 -38.54 2.06 -27.01
CA PRO A 19 -37.73 2.83 -27.94
C PRO A 19 -37.68 2.17 -29.32
N LYS A 20 -37.58 2.99 -30.38
CA LYS A 20 -37.43 2.50 -31.76
C LYS A 20 -36.02 1.95 -32.03
N GLU A 21 -35.04 2.45 -31.33
CA GLU A 21 -33.63 2.04 -31.42
C GLU A 21 -33.06 1.86 -30.00
N PHE A 22 -32.19 0.89 -29.83
CA PHE A 22 -31.52 0.63 -28.57
C PHE A 22 -30.02 0.53 -28.79
N HIS A 23 -29.28 1.40 -28.11
CA HIS A 23 -27.83 1.44 -28.15
C HIS A 23 -27.26 1.00 -26.80
N LEU A 24 -26.44 -0.06 -26.81
CA LEU A 24 -25.71 -0.54 -25.61
C LEU A 24 -24.24 -0.18 -25.73
N VAL A 25 -23.77 0.70 -24.87
CA VAL A 25 -22.37 1.04 -24.77
C VAL A 25 -21.77 0.36 -23.53
N LEU A 26 -20.88 -0.59 -23.75
CA LEU A 26 -20.14 -1.26 -22.68
C LEU A 26 -18.80 -0.54 -22.46
N MET A 27 -18.60 -0.03 -21.25
CA MET A 27 -17.38 0.69 -20.88
C MET A 27 -16.65 -0.06 -19.76
N ASP A 28 -15.47 -0.60 -20.06
CA ASP A 28 -14.62 -1.29 -19.07
C ASP A 28 -13.87 -0.29 -18.16
N ASN A 29 -13.22 0.68 -18.75
CA ASN A 29 -12.38 1.67 -18.05
C ASN A 29 -11.46 1.05 -16.99
N GLY A 30 -10.73 -0.04 -17.34
CA GLY A 30 -9.77 -0.72 -16.49
C GLY A 30 -10.36 -1.63 -15.40
N ARG A 31 -11.69 -1.73 -15.30
CA ARG A 31 -12.35 -2.51 -14.24
C ARG A 31 -12.10 -4.01 -14.36
N THR A 32 -12.07 -4.55 -15.57
CA THR A 32 -11.76 -5.98 -15.80
C THR A 32 -10.37 -6.33 -15.29
N LYS A 33 -9.37 -5.47 -15.53
CA LYS A 33 -8.01 -5.65 -15.00
C LYS A 33 -7.96 -5.56 -13.47
N THR A 34 -8.69 -4.61 -12.89
CA THR A 34 -8.82 -4.49 -11.43
C THR A 34 -9.52 -5.71 -10.82
N LEU A 35 -10.54 -6.25 -11.49
CA LEU A 35 -11.25 -7.46 -11.06
C LEU A 35 -10.34 -8.70 -11.08
N ALA A 36 -9.42 -8.76 -12.03
CA ALA A 36 -8.44 -9.85 -12.14
C ALA A 36 -7.38 -9.84 -11.02
N ASP A 37 -7.14 -8.68 -10.37
CA ASP A 37 -6.21 -8.57 -9.24
C ASP A 37 -6.88 -9.12 -7.96
N PRO A 38 -6.37 -10.23 -7.38
CA PRO A 38 -7.00 -10.86 -6.22
C PRO A 38 -7.04 -9.97 -4.98
N VAL A 39 -6.10 -9.04 -4.81
CA VAL A 39 -6.06 -8.09 -3.69
C VAL A 39 -6.82 -6.82 -4.04
N GLY A 40 -6.53 -6.23 -5.19
CA GLY A 40 -7.07 -4.95 -5.63
C GLY A 40 -8.55 -4.95 -5.95
N ARG A 41 -9.13 -6.11 -6.35
CA ARG A 41 -10.54 -6.25 -6.74
C ARG A 41 -11.53 -5.77 -5.69
N GLN A 42 -11.18 -5.82 -4.40
CA GLN A 42 -12.02 -5.34 -3.31
C GLN A 42 -12.41 -3.87 -3.47
N ALA A 43 -11.55 -3.05 -4.11
CA ALA A 43 -11.86 -1.64 -4.37
C ALA A 43 -13.14 -1.45 -5.21
N LEU A 44 -13.51 -2.43 -6.04
CA LEU A 44 -14.71 -2.38 -6.88
C LEU A 44 -16.02 -2.55 -6.07
N ALA A 45 -15.95 -3.05 -4.83
CA ALA A 45 -17.10 -3.15 -3.94
C ALA A 45 -17.53 -1.80 -3.33
N CYS A 46 -16.85 -0.71 -3.66
CA CYS A 46 -17.10 0.61 -3.10
C CYS A 46 -18.48 1.14 -3.48
N ILE A 47 -19.30 1.45 -2.47
CA ILE A 47 -20.63 2.07 -2.63
C ILE A 47 -20.62 3.60 -2.62
N ARG A 48 -19.44 4.23 -2.60
CA ARG A 48 -19.25 5.70 -2.60
C ARG A 48 -19.88 6.43 -1.42
N CYS A 49 -19.96 5.82 -0.25
CA CYS A 49 -20.56 6.42 0.95
C CYS A 49 -19.75 7.60 1.54
N GLY A 50 -18.46 7.75 1.18
CA GLY A 50 -17.61 8.85 1.65
C GLY A 50 -17.01 8.68 3.05
N SER A 51 -17.37 7.65 3.83
CA SER A 51 -16.91 7.47 5.21
C SER A 51 -15.38 7.44 5.35
N CYS A 52 -14.69 6.81 4.42
CA CYS A 52 -13.22 6.77 4.42
C CYS A 52 -12.57 8.14 4.21
N MET A 53 -13.21 9.05 3.46
CA MET A 53 -12.73 10.43 3.28
C MET A 53 -12.92 11.24 4.56
N ASN A 54 -14.09 11.09 5.19
CA ASN A 54 -14.43 11.83 6.40
C ASN A 54 -13.46 11.57 7.56
N ILE A 55 -12.98 10.34 7.72
CA ILE A 55 -12.06 9.96 8.80
C ILE A 55 -10.58 10.16 8.45
N CYS A 56 -10.24 10.42 7.18
CA CYS A 56 -8.85 10.42 6.71
C CYS A 56 -8.12 11.73 7.07
N PRO A 57 -7.06 11.68 7.89
CA PRO A 57 -6.29 12.90 8.23
C PRO A 57 -5.60 13.50 7.00
N VAL A 58 -5.15 12.69 6.04
CA VAL A 58 -4.54 13.19 4.80
C VAL A 58 -5.57 13.96 3.98
N TYR A 59 -6.76 13.38 3.77
CA TYR A 59 -7.83 14.04 3.02
C TYR A 59 -8.28 15.36 3.68
N GLN A 60 -8.35 15.40 5.01
CA GLN A 60 -8.72 16.61 5.76
C GLN A 60 -7.72 17.76 5.52
N HIS A 61 -6.45 17.43 5.32
CA HIS A 61 -5.42 18.45 5.07
C HIS A 61 -5.30 18.85 3.60
N THR A 62 -5.43 17.91 2.66
CA THR A 62 -5.16 18.14 1.24
C THR A 62 -6.42 18.48 0.43
N GLY A 63 -7.58 18.02 0.88
CA GLY A 63 -8.84 18.10 0.13
C GLY A 63 -8.88 17.20 -1.10
N GLY A 64 -10.02 17.19 -1.79
CA GLY A 64 -10.27 16.27 -2.91
C GLY A 64 -9.48 16.59 -4.18
N HIS A 65 -9.24 17.87 -4.46
CA HIS A 65 -8.58 18.31 -5.70
C HIS A 65 -7.13 17.81 -5.81
N ALA A 66 -6.44 17.65 -4.67
CA ALA A 66 -5.06 17.15 -4.64
C ALA A 66 -4.90 15.73 -5.22
N TYR A 67 -5.98 14.97 -5.29
CA TYR A 67 -5.94 13.61 -5.85
C TYR A 67 -5.99 13.57 -7.39
N GLY A 68 -6.31 14.68 -8.06
CA GLY A 68 -6.36 14.76 -9.52
C GLY A 68 -7.33 13.76 -10.18
N SER A 69 -8.30 13.26 -9.44
CA SER A 69 -9.23 12.21 -9.87
C SER A 69 -10.64 12.46 -9.34
N VAL A 70 -11.63 11.87 -10.04
CA VAL A 70 -13.03 11.84 -9.57
C VAL A 70 -13.22 10.95 -8.35
N TYR A 71 -12.22 10.16 -7.99
CA TYR A 71 -12.18 9.34 -6.78
C TYR A 71 -11.14 9.91 -5.81
N PRO A 72 -11.50 10.81 -4.89
CA PRO A 72 -10.57 11.35 -3.91
C PRO A 72 -10.47 10.48 -2.65
N GLY A 73 -9.52 10.82 -1.78
CA GLY A 73 -9.35 10.18 -0.48
C GLY A 73 -8.82 8.75 -0.55
N PRO A 74 -8.95 7.98 0.54
CA PRO A 74 -8.38 6.63 0.62
C PRO A 74 -8.86 5.68 -0.47
N ILE A 75 -10.15 5.73 -0.84
CA ILE A 75 -10.65 4.93 -1.95
C ILE A 75 -10.05 5.36 -3.30
N GLY A 76 -9.85 6.66 -3.50
CA GLY A 76 -9.19 7.18 -4.70
C GLY A 76 -7.74 6.75 -4.81
N SER A 77 -7.02 6.71 -3.67
CA SER A 77 -5.64 6.26 -3.62
C SER A 77 -5.44 4.79 -4.01
N ILE A 78 -6.46 3.96 -3.92
CA ILE A 78 -6.39 2.55 -4.34
C ILE A 78 -7.05 2.30 -5.70
N ILE A 79 -8.16 2.94 -6.02
CA ILE A 79 -8.91 2.62 -7.24
C ILE A 79 -8.34 3.32 -8.47
N THR A 80 -7.94 4.59 -8.36
CA THR A 80 -7.46 5.37 -9.50
C THR A 80 -6.23 4.73 -10.16
N PRO A 81 -5.14 4.37 -9.44
CA PRO A 81 -3.98 3.75 -10.08
C PRO A 81 -4.27 2.38 -10.68
N GLN A 82 -5.30 1.68 -10.20
CA GLN A 82 -5.72 0.41 -10.78
C GLN A 82 -6.51 0.58 -12.07
N LEU A 83 -7.40 1.59 -12.14
CA LEU A 83 -8.20 1.86 -13.33
C LEU A 83 -7.34 2.43 -14.47
N THR A 84 -6.44 3.36 -14.17
CA THR A 84 -5.57 4.00 -15.17
C THR A 84 -4.34 3.17 -15.50
N GLN A 85 -4.02 2.14 -14.70
CA GLN A 85 -2.76 1.40 -14.76
C GLN A 85 -1.52 2.29 -14.54
N GLY A 86 -1.71 3.45 -13.92
CA GLY A 86 -0.70 4.48 -13.66
C GLY A 86 0.18 4.14 -12.46
N LEU A 87 1.02 3.12 -12.56
CA LEU A 87 2.02 2.75 -11.54
C LEU A 87 3.46 3.09 -11.95
N ALA A 88 3.66 3.62 -13.16
CA ALA A 88 4.95 4.07 -13.63
C ALA A 88 5.30 5.47 -13.10
N ASP A 89 6.59 5.77 -12.95
CA ASP A 89 7.08 7.04 -12.36
C ASP A 89 6.71 8.30 -13.16
N ASP A 90 6.44 8.18 -14.45
CA ASP A 90 6.03 9.25 -15.33
C ASP A 90 4.55 9.66 -15.19
N ASP A 91 3.74 8.83 -14.56
CA ASP A 91 2.33 9.13 -14.28
C ASP A 91 2.16 9.64 -12.84
N PRO A 92 1.66 10.86 -12.61
CA PRO A 92 1.43 11.40 -11.27
C PRO A 92 0.50 10.52 -10.42
N VAL A 93 -0.32 9.67 -11.03
CA VAL A 93 -1.22 8.72 -10.35
C VAL A 93 -0.44 7.70 -9.52
N HIS A 94 0.81 7.38 -9.89
CA HIS A 94 1.65 6.45 -9.12
C HIS A 94 1.92 6.91 -7.68
N THR A 95 1.80 8.21 -7.41
CA THR A 95 2.00 8.79 -6.07
C THR A 95 0.82 8.54 -5.13
N LEU A 96 -0.38 8.30 -5.66
CA LEU A 96 -1.61 8.18 -4.88
C LEU A 96 -1.57 7.08 -3.80
N PRO A 97 -1.03 5.87 -4.04
CA PRO A 97 -0.89 4.86 -2.99
C PRO A 97 -0.01 5.30 -1.81
N PHE A 98 0.88 6.28 -2.03
CA PHE A 98 1.75 6.85 -0.99
C PHE A 98 1.09 8.02 -0.25
N ALA A 99 0.01 8.58 -0.76
CA ALA A 99 -0.78 9.64 -0.12
C ALA A 99 -1.63 9.09 1.04
N SER A 100 -1.02 8.32 1.94
CA SER A 100 -1.69 7.70 3.09
C SER A 100 -0.71 7.51 4.25
N SER A 101 -1.17 7.80 5.46
CA SER A 101 -0.45 7.52 6.71
C SER A 101 -0.52 6.06 7.15
N LEU A 102 -1.30 5.19 6.47
CA LEU A 102 -1.56 3.79 6.84
C LEU A 102 -2.12 3.61 8.27
N CYS A 103 -2.85 4.60 8.80
CA CYS A 103 -3.42 4.53 10.16
C CYS A 103 -4.54 3.48 10.31
N GLY A 104 -5.08 2.92 9.22
CA GLY A 104 -6.11 1.87 9.25
C GLY A 104 -7.55 2.36 9.39
N ALA A 105 -7.79 3.58 9.86
CA ALA A 105 -9.13 4.09 10.15
C ALA A 105 -10.12 3.99 8.96
N CYS A 106 -9.63 4.14 7.73
CA CYS A 106 -10.46 4.02 6.52
C CYS A 106 -11.00 2.59 6.30
N GLY A 107 -10.27 1.56 6.69
CA GLY A 107 -10.74 0.17 6.65
C GLY A 107 -11.77 -0.11 7.75
N GLU A 108 -11.54 0.42 8.95
CA GLU A 108 -12.44 0.23 10.09
C GLU A 108 -13.83 0.84 9.84
N VAL A 109 -13.86 2.06 9.29
CA VAL A 109 -15.10 2.81 9.05
C VAL A 109 -15.84 2.35 7.79
N CYS A 110 -15.22 1.55 6.93
CA CYS A 110 -15.82 1.12 5.68
C CYS A 110 -17.02 0.19 5.92
N PRO A 111 -18.25 0.55 5.48
CA PRO A 111 -19.43 -0.28 5.71
C PRO A 111 -19.42 -1.59 4.92
N VAL A 112 -18.72 -1.63 3.79
CA VAL A 112 -18.54 -2.83 2.94
C VAL A 112 -17.20 -3.53 3.19
N LYS A 113 -16.47 -3.09 4.23
CA LYS A 113 -15.25 -3.75 4.74
C LYS A 113 -14.14 -3.93 3.70
N ILE A 114 -13.93 -2.95 2.84
CA ILE A 114 -12.76 -2.92 1.94
C ILE A 114 -11.50 -2.73 2.78
N ASP A 115 -10.55 -3.64 2.67
CA ASP A 115 -9.25 -3.54 3.34
C ASP A 115 -8.31 -2.59 2.57
N ILE A 116 -8.63 -1.28 2.68
CA ILE A 116 -7.86 -0.23 2.01
C ILE A 116 -6.38 -0.24 2.39
N PRO A 117 -5.97 -0.42 3.67
CA PRO A 117 -4.58 -0.47 4.05
C PRO A 117 -3.78 -1.57 3.36
N THR A 118 -4.31 -2.78 3.29
CA THR A 118 -3.67 -3.91 2.60
C THR A 118 -3.52 -3.64 1.11
N ILE A 119 -4.57 -3.10 0.47
CA ILE A 119 -4.50 -2.74 -0.96
C ILE A 119 -3.46 -1.64 -1.20
N LEU A 120 -3.33 -0.65 -0.32
CA LEU A 120 -2.29 0.39 -0.42
C LEU A 120 -0.88 -0.21 -0.40
N VAL A 121 -0.61 -1.13 0.54
CA VAL A 121 0.69 -1.82 0.62
C VAL A 121 0.95 -2.64 -0.64
N HIS A 122 -0.05 -3.37 -1.13
CA HIS A 122 0.03 -4.14 -2.37
C HIS A 122 0.37 -3.26 -3.59
N LEU A 123 -0.30 -2.11 -3.74
CA LEU A 123 -0.03 -1.18 -4.85
C LEU A 123 1.35 -0.51 -4.73
N ARG A 124 1.80 -0.19 -3.51
CA ARG A 124 3.16 0.32 -3.26
C ARG A 124 4.22 -0.71 -3.68
N ALA A 125 4.03 -1.97 -3.34
CA ALA A 125 4.94 -3.04 -3.76
C ALA A 125 4.97 -3.17 -5.29
N ARG A 126 3.82 -3.17 -5.95
CA ARG A 126 3.73 -3.19 -7.43
C ARG A 126 4.41 -1.99 -8.09
N SER A 127 4.25 -0.80 -7.53
CA SER A 127 4.93 0.41 -8.03
C SER A 127 6.46 0.27 -7.96
N VAL A 128 6.99 -0.28 -6.85
CA VAL A 128 8.43 -0.56 -6.70
C VAL A 128 8.89 -1.62 -7.71
N ASP A 129 8.10 -2.67 -7.94
CA ASP A 129 8.45 -3.74 -8.89
C ASP A 129 8.50 -3.23 -10.34
N VAL A 130 7.59 -2.34 -10.72
CA VAL A 130 7.59 -1.68 -12.04
C VAL A 130 8.86 -0.84 -12.21
N LYS A 131 9.21 -0.05 -11.19
CA LYS A 131 10.41 0.79 -11.19
C LYS A 131 11.70 -0.02 -11.29
N ARG A 132 11.82 -1.10 -10.51
CA ARG A 132 12.98 -1.99 -10.51
C ARG A 132 13.32 -2.61 -11.85
N ARG A 133 12.32 -2.80 -12.71
CA ARG A 133 12.53 -3.36 -14.06
C ARG A 133 13.24 -2.40 -15.01
N MET A 134 13.22 -1.10 -14.73
CA MET A 134 13.77 -0.08 -15.63
C MET A 134 15.23 0.24 -15.33
N VAL A 135 15.58 0.57 -14.08
CA VAL A 135 16.97 0.87 -13.66
C VAL A 135 17.12 0.60 -12.15
N PRO A 136 18.23 -0.04 -11.70
CA PRO A 136 18.53 -0.13 -10.27
C PRO A 136 18.79 1.26 -9.69
N ASP A 137 18.00 1.65 -8.69
CA ASP A 137 18.16 2.92 -7.97
C ASP A 137 19.05 2.73 -6.73
N VAL A 138 19.60 3.82 -6.23
CA VAL A 138 20.38 3.88 -4.97
C VAL A 138 19.57 3.27 -3.81
N TRP A 139 18.25 3.48 -3.80
CA TRP A 139 17.35 2.88 -2.82
C TRP A 139 17.25 1.36 -2.93
N ASP A 140 17.29 0.80 -4.13
CA ASP A 140 17.30 -0.65 -4.32
C ASP A 140 18.55 -1.28 -3.74
N VAL A 141 19.70 -0.65 -3.94
CA VAL A 141 20.97 -1.09 -3.35
C VAL A 141 20.90 -0.99 -1.82
N ALA A 142 20.44 0.14 -1.29
CA ALA A 142 20.31 0.35 0.15
C ALA A 142 19.37 -0.67 0.79
N MET A 143 18.22 -0.98 0.18
CA MET A 143 17.27 -1.97 0.68
C MET A 143 17.82 -3.39 0.59
N ASN A 144 18.49 -3.74 -0.51
CA ASN A 144 19.12 -5.06 -0.67
C ASN A 144 20.25 -5.30 0.35
N VAL A 145 20.99 -4.27 0.73
CA VAL A 145 22.04 -4.35 1.77
C VAL A 145 21.41 -4.39 3.17
N SER A 146 20.38 -3.60 3.43
CA SER A 146 19.74 -3.54 4.75
C SER A 146 18.88 -4.76 5.07
N ALA A 147 18.22 -5.37 4.07
CA ALA A 147 17.32 -6.50 4.27
C ALA A 147 17.96 -7.70 5.01
N PRO A 148 19.15 -8.22 4.64
CA PRO A 148 19.78 -9.31 5.38
C PRO A 148 20.20 -8.90 6.79
N VAL A 149 20.56 -7.63 7.00
CA VAL A 149 20.90 -7.11 8.35
C VAL A 149 19.66 -7.09 9.23
N MET A 150 18.52 -6.65 8.69
CA MET A 150 17.26 -6.58 9.43
C MET A 150 16.61 -7.95 9.64
N SER A 151 16.82 -8.89 8.73
CA SER A 151 16.21 -10.24 8.80
C SER A 151 16.90 -11.19 9.77
N LYS A 152 18.17 -10.96 10.10
CA LYS A 152 18.96 -11.82 11.00
C LYS A 152 19.27 -11.12 12.31
N SER A 153 18.83 -11.70 13.43
CA SER A 153 19.01 -11.11 14.77
C SER A 153 20.49 -10.90 15.15
N SER A 154 21.38 -11.78 14.69
CA SER A 154 22.84 -11.67 14.92
C SER A 154 23.45 -10.48 14.14
N LEU A 155 23.07 -10.30 12.87
CA LEU A 155 23.54 -9.17 12.07
C LEU A 155 22.98 -7.84 12.61
N TRP A 156 21.71 -7.83 13.01
CA TRP A 156 21.12 -6.66 13.66
C TRP A 156 21.83 -6.32 14.99
N ALA A 157 22.17 -7.32 15.79
CA ALA A 157 22.93 -7.11 17.02
C ALA A 157 24.32 -6.52 16.74
N ALA A 158 25.03 -7.03 15.73
CA ALA A 158 26.32 -6.49 15.29
C ALA A 158 26.19 -5.04 14.80
N ALA A 159 25.22 -4.77 13.92
CA ALA A 159 24.95 -3.42 13.41
C ALA A 159 24.59 -2.44 14.54
N SER A 160 23.83 -2.87 15.54
CA SER A 160 23.49 -2.02 16.69
C SER A 160 24.68 -1.68 17.58
N GLN A 161 25.75 -2.51 17.58
CA GLN A 161 27.00 -2.18 18.27
C GLN A 161 27.80 -1.08 17.52
N THR A 162 27.77 -1.07 16.18
CA THR A 162 28.44 0.00 15.41
C THR A 162 27.77 1.36 15.64
N VAL A 163 26.45 1.39 15.85
CA VAL A 163 25.73 2.63 16.20
C VAL A 163 26.20 3.17 17.56
N LYS A 164 26.57 2.32 18.53
CA LYS A 164 27.17 2.78 19.79
C LYS A 164 28.52 3.48 19.57
N ALA A 165 29.32 3.02 18.61
CA ALA A 165 30.57 3.69 18.29
C ALA A 165 30.36 5.13 17.79
N SER A 166 29.18 5.46 17.25
CA SER A 166 28.84 6.84 16.90
C SER A 166 28.78 7.79 18.10
N ALA A 167 28.63 7.25 19.31
CA ALA A 167 28.71 8.04 20.54
C ALA A 167 30.10 8.67 20.75
N LEU A 168 31.16 8.08 20.17
CA LEU A 168 32.51 8.65 20.16
C LEU A 168 32.62 9.91 19.26
N LEU A 169 31.70 10.08 18.32
CA LEU A 169 31.54 11.27 17.50
C LEU A 169 30.65 12.32 18.16
N GLY A 170 30.20 12.03 19.38
CA GLY A 170 29.25 12.83 20.11
C GLY A 170 29.75 14.25 20.36
N GLY A 171 28.95 15.20 19.88
CA GLY A 171 29.13 16.60 20.14
C GLY A 171 28.74 16.97 21.57
N LYS A 172 28.87 18.22 21.90
CA LYS A 172 28.46 18.82 23.16
C LYS A 172 26.94 18.60 23.38
N GLU A 173 26.55 18.32 24.60
CA GLU A 173 25.13 18.21 25.01
C GLU A 173 24.37 16.95 24.56
N GLY A 174 25.05 15.84 24.24
CA GLY A 174 24.35 14.59 23.88
C GLY A 174 23.69 14.59 22.49
N LYS A 175 24.13 15.49 21.62
CA LYS A 175 23.65 15.63 20.24
C LYS A 175 24.82 15.63 19.26
N ILE A 176 24.59 15.07 18.08
CA ILE A 176 25.51 15.08 16.95
C ILE A 176 24.95 16.07 15.91
N GLY A 177 25.59 17.24 15.77
CA GLY A 177 25.13 18.31 14.90
C GLY A 177 25.55 18.12 13.44
N ALA A 178 26.64 17.39 13.16
CA ALA A 178 27.13 17.17 11.81
C ALA A 178 27.71 15.78 11.62
N LEU A 179 27.29 15.10 10.56
CA LEU A 179 27.84 13.83 10.11
C LEU A 179 28.42 13.97 8.70
N PRO A 180 29.40 13.13 8.30
CA PRO A 180 29.89 13.14 6.92
C PRO A 180 28.83 12.65 5.93
N PHE A 181 29.01 13.02 4.65
CA PHE A 181 28.14 12.53 3.56
C PHE A 181 28.15 10.98 3.51
N PRO A 182 26.99 10.32 3.32
CA PRO A 182 25.65 10.86 3.00
C PRO A 182 24.79 11.20 4.23
N ALA A 183 25.23 10.91 5.45
CA ALA A 183 24.45 11.17 6.67
C ALA A 183 24.31 12.67 7.00
N SER A 184 25.16 13.54 6.38
CA SER A 184 25.02 15.00 6.44
C SER A 184 23.68 15.50 5.89
N LEU A 185 23.06 14.78 4.95
CA LEU A 185 21.72 15.11 4.44
C LEU A 185 20.65 15.08 5.53
N TRP A 186 20.82 14.23 6.54
CA TRP A 186 19.95 14.19 7.71
C TRP A 186 20.28 15.29 8.72
N THR A 187 21.57 15.46 9.03
CA THR A 187 22.01 16.42 10.07
C THR A 187 22.02 17.86 9.59
N GLY A 188 21.85 18.11 8.29
CA GLY A 188 21.74 19.48 7.74
C GLY A 188 20.49 20.24 8.17
N ALA A 189 19.42 19.53 8.58
CA ALA A 189 18.16 20.13 8.99
C ALA A 189 17.78 19.80 10.44
N ARG A 190 18.50 18.88 11.11
CA ARG A 190 18.18 18.41 12.47
C ARG A 190 19.37 17.74 13.16
N ASP A 191 19.44 17.86 14.48
CA ASP A 191 20.43 17.16 15.27
C ASP A 191 20.07 15.68 15.42
N LEU A 192 21.09 14.81 15.46
CA LEU A 192 20.92 13.40 15.78
C LEU A 192 21.23 13.19 17.27
N PRO A 193 20.35 12.56 18.07
CA PRO A 193 20.67 12.22 19.45
C PRO A 193 21.82 11.20 19.49
N VAL A 194 22.71 11.34 20.46
CA VAL A 194 23.77 10.35 20.70
C VAL A 194 23.14 9.00 21.08
N ALA A 195 23.66 7.93 20.50
CA ALA A 195 23.18 6.59 20.80
C ALA A 195 23.30 6.27 22.28
N PRO A 196 22.31 5.62 22.89
CA PRO A 196 22.36 5.22 24.30
C PRO A 196 23.50 4.21 24.54
N SER A 197 24.06 4.21 25.73
CA SER A 197 25.13 3.30 26.13
C SER A 197 24.73 1.82 26.12
N GLU A 198 23.44 1.56 26.27
CA GLU A 198 22.83 0.23 26.26
C GLU A 198 21.77 0.13 25.14
N THR A 199 21.77 -0.98 24.37
CA THR A 199 20.69 -1.22 23.40
C THR A 199 19.42 -1.67 24.10
N PHE A 200 18.25 -1.42 23.51
CA PHE A 200 16.97 -1.90 24.04
C PHE A 200 16.98 -3.40 24.34
N ARG A 201 17.58 -4.24 23.49
CA ARG A 201 17.68 -5.70 23.71
C ARG A 201 18.52 -6.05 24.91
N GLN A 202 19.59 -5.29 25.21
CA GLN A 202 20.43 -5.50 26.40
C GLN A 202 19.67 -5.06 27.63
N TRP A 203 19.07 -3.88 27.61
CA TRP A 203 18.22 -3.39 28.68
C TRP A 203 17.07 -4.37 28.97
N TRP A 204 16.37 -4.86 27.94
CA TRP A 204 15.30 -5.82 28.11
C TRP A 204 15.75 -7.12 28.79
N LYS A 205 16.84 -7.72 28.29
CA LYS A 205 17.41 -8.94 28.92
C LYS A 205 17.84 -8.76 30.36
N ARG A 206 18.30 -7.56 30.69
CA ARG A 206 18.74 -7.23 32.06
C ARG A 206 17.55 -7.05 33.02
N THR A 207 16.49 -6.42 32.54
CA THR A 207 15.30 -6.09 33.34
C THR A 207 14.27 -7.23 33.37
N HIS A 208 14.31 -8.17 32.41
CA HIS A 208 13.41 -9.32 32.30
C HIS A 208 14.22 -10.61 32.17
N PRO A 209 14.91 -11.05 33.25
CA PRO A 209 15.77 -12.23 33.19
C PRO A 209 15.00 -13.54 33.03
N GLU A 210 13.77 -13.59 33.46
CA GLU A 210 12.89 -14.75 33.34
C GLU A 210 12.09 -14.67 32.05
N GLY A 211 12.71 -15.02 30.97
CA GLY A 211 12.17 -15.26 29.63
C GLY A 211 10.64 -15.19 29.36
N GLU A 212 9.92 -14.31 30.05
CA GLU A 212 8.54 -13.98 29.70
C GLU A 212 8.55 -13.39 28.30
N THR A 213 8.22 -14.20 27.35
CA THR A 213 7.93 -13.77 25.98
C THR A 213 6.54 -13.12 25.98
N PRO A 214 6.44 -11.80 26.03
CA PRO A 214 5.14 -11.11 25.98
C PRO A 214 4.33 -11.45 24.72
N LEU A 215 5.00 -12.00 23.70
CA LEU A 215 4.38 -12.36 22.41
C LEU A 215 3.35 -13.49 22.53
N SER A 216 3.50 -14.43 23.46
CA SER A 216 2.47 -15.46 23.66
C SER A 216 1.21 -14.92 24.32
N GLN A 217 1.34 -13.90 25.17
CA GLN A 217 0.19 -13.21 25.78
C GLN A 217 -0.44 -12.20 24.83
N VAL A 218 0.37 -11.53 23.99
CA VAL A 218 -0.11 -10.59 22.98
C VAL A 218 -0.80 -11.31 21.81
N ALA A 219 -0.31 -12.47 21.41
CA ALA A 219 -0.97 -13.30 20.39
C ALA A 219 -2.36 -13.78 20.86
N GLY A 220 -2.52 -14.09 22.16
CA GLY A 220 -3.81 -14.41 22.76
C GLY A 220 -4.79 -13.22 22.83
N ALA A 221 -4.26 -12.01 23.02
CA ALA A 221 -5.06 -10.78 23.07
C ALA A 221 -5.50 -10.27 21.68
N GLN A 222 -4.74 -10.57 20.62
CA GLN A 222 -5.10 -10.20 19.25
C GLN A 222 -6.07 -11.19 18.58
N SER A 223 -6.16 -12.42 19.05
CA SER A 223 -7.18 -13.38 18.58
C SER A 223 -8.62 -13.00 19.00
N GLY A 224 -8.77 -12.05 19.91
CA GLY A 224 -10.07 -11.50 20.35
C GLY A 224 -10.60 -10.32 19.54
N ARG A 225 -9.85 -9.74 18.62
CA ARG A 225 -10.39 -8.83 17.61
C ARG A 225 -10.84 -9.69 16.44
N GLY A 226 -12.07 -10.19 16.54
CA GLY A 226 -12.69 -11.00 15.53
C GLY A 226 -12.50 -10.37 14.15
N HIS A 227 -11.79 -11.06 13.28
CA HIS A 227 -12.14 -11.03 11.88
C HIS A 227 -13.63 -11.34 11.85
N ALA A 228 -14.43 -10.38 11.40
CA ALA A 228 -15.85 -10.62 11.19
C ALA A 228 -15.92 -11.80 10.21
N ASP A 229 -16.37 -12.94 10.73
CA ASP A 229 -16.62 -14.17 9.99
C ASP A 229 -17.48 -13.85 8.77
N GLY A 230 -16.93 -14.02 7.59
CA GLY A 230 -17.71 -13.81 6.37
C GLY A 230 -16.95 -13.93 5.05
N PHE A 231 -15.62 -13.94 5.05
CA PHE A 231 -14.88 -14.27 3.84
C PHE A 231 -14.08 -15.55 4.06
N PRO A 232 -14.25 -16.56 3.18
CA PRO A 232 -13.39 -17.74 3.23
C PRO A 232 -11.93 -17.29 3.06
N ALA A 233 -11.04 -17.85 3.89
CA ALA A 233 -9.62 -17.64 3.76
C ALA A 233 -9.19 -17.96 2.33
N ASP A 234 -8.62 -16.99 1.63
CA ASP A 234 -8.08 -17.22 0.30
C ASP A 234 -7.04 -18.34 0.36
N PRO A 235 -7.04 -19.26 -0.60
CA PRO A 235 -6.00 -20.27 -0.69
C PRO A 235 -4.64 -19.58 -0.83
N PRO A 236 -3.56 -20.13 -0.27
CA PRO A 236 -2.23 -19.56 -0.43
C PRO A 236 -1.91 -19.40 -1.91
N PRO A 237 -1.20 -18.31 -2.30
CA PRO A 237 -0.87 -18.08 -3.70
C PRO A 237 -0.13 -19.29 -4.26
N PRO A 238 -0.46 -19.73 -5.49
CA PRO A 238 0.19 -20.86 -6.09
C PRO A 238 1.69 -20.56 -6.21
N SER A 239 2.53 -21.46 -5.73
CA SER A 239 3.98 -21.46 -5.93
C SER A 239 4.27 -21.75 -7.40
N GLY A 240 4.05 -20.79 -8.26
CA GLY A 240 4.22 -20.88 -9.70
C GLY A 240 5.35 -19.97 -10.17
N LYS A 241 6.33 -20.56 -10.85
CA LYS A 241 7.39 -19.90 -11.61
C LYS A 241 6.83 -18.80 -12.52
N PRO A 242 7.59 -17.73 -12.81
CA PRO A 242 7.11 -16.68 -13.72
C PRO A 242 6.78 -17.28 -15.08
N VAL A 243 5.55 -17.07 -15.52
CA VAL A 243 5.11 -17.45 -16.87
C VAL A 243 5.77 -16.47 -17.84
N SER A 244 6.72 -16.97 -18.61
CA SER A 244 7.28 -16.29 -19.79
C SER A 244 6.22 -16.31 -20.89
N GLY A 245 5.38 -15.28 -20.94
CA GLY A 245 4.44 -15.05 -22.03
C GLY A 245 5.05 -14.05 -23.00
N SER A 246 5.56 -14.52 -24.12
CA SER A 246 5.87 -13.71 -25.29
C SER A 246 4.57 -13.16 -25.88
N ALA A 247 4.31 -11.87 -25.74
CA ALA A 247 3.30 -11.18 -26.51
C ALA A 247 3.88 -10.86 -27.88
N SER A 248 3.46 -11.57 -28.91
CA SER A 248 3.64 -11.16 -30.29
C SER A 248 2.78 -9.92 -30.57
N ALA A 249 3.44 -8.81 -30.84
CA ALA A 249 2.85 -7.64 -31.44
C ALA A 249 2.76 -7.90 -32.95
N ASP A 250 1.55 -8.02 -33.50
CA ASP A 250 1.27 -7.84 -34.93
C ASP A 250 -0.23 -7.58 -35.09
N GLY A 251 -0.56 -6.39 -35.55
CA GLY A 251 -1.93 -5.97 -35.85
C GLY A 251 -2.04 -4.48 -36.12
N GLU A 252 -1.43 -4.03 -37.23
CA GLU A 252 -1.67 -2.70 -37.81
C GLU A 252 -3.12 -2.57 -38.27
N PRO A 253 -3.82 -1.48 -37.99
CA PRO A 253 -5.06 -1.15 -38.70
C PRO A 253 -4.76 -0.29 -39.95
N THR A 254 -5.11 -0.79 -41.10
CA THR A 254 -5.20 -0.06 -42.36
C THR A 254 -6.33 0.98 -42.31
N PRO A 255 -6.15 2.19 -42.90
CA PRO A 255 -7.18 3.23 -42.94
C PRO A 255 -8.13 3.01 -44.12
N ALA A 256 -9.40 3.23 -43.88
CA ALA A 256 -10.41 3.61 -44.87
C ALA A 256 -11.37 4.63 -44.24
#